data_f7e71baa8a35751679daee4df92e204b
#
_entry.id   f7e71baa8a35751679daee4df92e204b
#
_cell.length_a   1.000
_cell.length_b   1.000
_cell.length_c   1.000
_cell.angle_alpha   90.00
_cell.angle_beta   90.00
_cell.angle_gamma   90.00
#
_symmetry.space_group_name_H-M   'P 1'
#
loop_
_entity.id
_entity.type
_entity.pdbx_description
1 polymer ?
#
loop_
_entity_poly.entity_id
_entity_poly.type
_entity_poly.pdbx_seq_one_letter_code
_entity_poly.pdbx_strand_id
1 'polypeptide(L)'
;MKSSTTLTKIYRNAHGLTAQNSAATRKLNSTKKLTAALSLIALSCMATGCSDEDMQQAEAALAKVSVQQVSPQAMQLEEEFMGKTQAVHSLEIKPKVSGYIINKAFEDGAEVKAGTLLFEIDPTPFEVEANRLQAVLAQKQALLTMKAKLVNKASALVEQKALSQIELEQLGAEFNMVKAEAKAAEAALDNALLQLSYTKIYAPFDGLVSDSQHTIGSLVGPQSAPLTRLISFDKMHVNIHLDEKDYLNTLQAMAQSGEEITNPAMTLKLANGTHYSHKGEVEFIDNEVDSNNGTIRFRITFPNPDRLLFPGQFVSVTSQQTTPTQAIVVPQNAVQEDQGGRYVLTVNETNTVQAKYLTLGQRVGNDWLVTQGLTSGEQVIVSGLQGVRAGAQVEVEPVIKLANKG
;
A
#
# COMPACT_ATOMS: atom_id res chain seq x y z
N MET A 1 -13.83 -20.83 44.51
CA MET A 1 -13.12 -21.92 45.22
C MET A 1 -12.03 -22.44 44.31
N LYS A 2 -10.76 -22.23 44.77
CA LYS A 2 -9.55 -23.04 44.56
C LYS A 2 -9.24 -23.44 43.09
N SER A 3 -8.10 -23.24 42.48
CA SER A 3 -6.69 -22.97 42.87
C SER A 3 -5.94 -22.66 41.59
N SER A 4 -5.27 -21.58 41.39
CA SER A 4 -3.87 -21.24 41.78
C SER A 4 -2.81 -22.32 41.52
N THR A 5 -1.77 -21.87 40.89
CA THR A 5 -0.39 -22.37 40.94
C THR A 5 0.01 -23.38 39.82
N THR A 6 0.75 -22.90 38.86
CA THR A 6 2.11 -23.42 38.52
C THR A 6 2.58 -22.85 37.18
N LEU A 7 3.45 -21.85 37.20
CA LEU A 7 4.44 -21.58 36.15
C LEU A 7 5.41 -20.49 36.61
N THR A 8 6.22 -20.88 37.61
CA THR A 8 7.44 -20.14 37.94
C THR A 8 8.55 -21.16 38.11
N LYS A 9 9.28 -21.43 37.03
CA LYS A 9 10.61 -22.05 37.07
C LYS A 9 11.09 -22.25 35.64
N ILE A 10 11.84 -21.35 35.13
CA ILE A 10 13.00 -21.53 34.22
C ILE A 10 13.62 -20.14 34.02
N TYR A 11 14.31 -19.67 35.05
CA TYR A 11 15.32 -18.64 34.91
C TYR A 11 16.33 -18.84 36.04
N ARG A 12 17.31 -19.70 35.79
CA ARG A 12 18.58 -19.76 36.53
C ARG A 12 19.46 -20.78 35.83
N ASN A 13 20.45 -20.29 35.11
CA ASN A 13 21.82 -20.86 35.06
C ASN A 13 22.55 -20.29 33.85
N ALA A 14 23.40 -19.35 34.10
CA ALA A 14 24.72 -19.16 33.49
C ALA A 14 25.42 -18.01 34.14
N HIS A 15 25.82 -18.24 35.39
CA HIS A 15 26.96 -17.55 35.99
C HIS A 15 28.11 -18.54 36.08
N GLY A 16 29.30 -18.08 35.67
CA GLY A 16 30.51 -18.73 36.08
C GLY A 16 31.49 -19.02 34.97
N LEU A 17 32.46 -18.14 34.79
CA LEU A 17 33.85 -18.53 34.69
C LEU A 17 34.75 -17.27 34.62
N THR A 18 35.15 -16.82 35.78
CA THR A 18 36.34 -16.04 36.05
C THR A 18 37.57 -16.93 36.05
N ALA A 19 38.64 -16.54 35.41
CA ALA A 19 40.03 -16.93 35.73
C ALA A 19 40.94 -15.87 35.10
N GLN A 20 41.55 -14.95 35.82
CA GLN A 20 42.83 -15.03 36.53
C GLN A 20 44.00 -15.46 35.63
N ASN A 21 44.89 -14.49 35.39
CA ASN A 21 46.36 -14.60 35.57
C ASN A 21 46.93 -13.22 35.30
N SER A 22 47.36 -12.45 36.30
CA SER A 22 48.53 -12.49 37.18
C SER A 22 49.86 -12.31 36.45
N ALA A 23 50.34 -11.06 36.62
CA ALA A 23 51.71 -10.70 37.08
C ALA A 23 52.93 -11.37 36.45
N ALA A 24 53.76 -10.54 35.85
CA ALA A 24 55.23 -10.67 36.11
C ALA A 24 55.92 -9.36 35.84
N THR A 25 56.11 -8.61 36.90
CA THR A 25 57.20 -7.64 37.08
C THR A 25 58.56 -8.34 36.93
N ARG A 26 59.42 -7.79 36.10
CA ARG A 26 60.88 -7.97 36.29
C ARG A 26 61.60 -6.68 35.95
N LYS A 27 62.07 -6.05 37.04
CA LYS A 27 63.16 -5.13 37.05
C LYS A 27 64.41 -5.80 36.43
N LEU A 28 65.20 -5.06 35.70
CA LEU A 28 66.66 -5.10 35.96
C LEU A 28 67.35 -3.79 35.50
N ASN A 29 68.02 -3.20 36.40
CA ASN A 29 69.05 -2.16 36.31
C ASN A 29 70.19 -2.65 35.42
N SER A 30 70.82 -1.73 34.75
CA SER A 30 72.22 -1.67 34.35
C SER A 30 72.31 -0.86 33.06
N THR A 31 73.06 0.15 32.88
CA THR A 31 74.25 0.67 33.59
C THR A 31 74.61 2.02 32.97
N LYS A 32 74.96 2.94 33.83
CA LYS A 32 75.77 4.11 33.52
C LYS A 32 77.05 3.66 32.84
N LYS A 33 77.32 4.13 31.64
CA LYS A 33 78.61 4.31 30.99
C LYS A 33 78.44 4.42 29.48
N LEU A 34 78.21 5.61 28.97
CA LEU A 34 78.64 6.06 27.63
C LEU A 34 78.36 7.56 27.47
N THR A 35 78.82 8.37 28.38
CA THR A 35 78.87 9.83 28.29
C THR A 35 80.28 10.30 28.31
N ALA A 36 81.07 10.03 27.28
CA ALA A 36 82.40 10.56 27.17
C ALA A 36 83.05 10.53 25.75
N ALA A 37 82.21 10.41 24.67
CA ALA A 37 82.82 10.35 23.33
C ALA A 37 82.11 11.20 22.24
N LEU A 38 81.28 12.16 22.65
CA LEU A 38 80.55 13.00 21.61
C LEU A 38 80.79 14.53 21.86
N SER A 39 81.84 14.95 22.57
CA SER A 39 82.14 16.35 22.84
C SER A 39 83.24 16.96 21.96
N LEU A 40 83.75 16.30 20.94
CA LEU A 40 84.94 16.83 20.21
C LEU A 40 84.67 16.97 18.68
N ILE A 41 83.42 16.96 18.15
CA ILE A 41 83.12 17.18 16.71
C ILE A 41 82.26 18.43 16.53
N ALA A 42 81.99 19.23 17.50
CA ALA A 42 81.14 20.43 17.42
C ALA A 42 81.89 21.78 17.27
N LEU A 43 83.13 21.78 16.87
CA LEU A 43 83.89 23.05 16.74
C LEU A 43 84.63 23.22 15.41
N SER A 44 84.10 22.80 14.27
CA SER A 44 84.80 22.97 12.99
C SER A 44 83.94 23.27 11.79
N CYS A 45 82.77 23.92 11.96
CA CYS A 45 81.96 24.39 10.81
C CYS A 45 81.32 25.76 11.10
N MET A 46 82.13 26.74 11.45
CA MET A 46 81.75 28.16 11.44
C MET A 46 82.74 28.89 10.51
N ALA A 47 82.54 28.81 9.23
CA ALA A 47 82.99 29.81 8.23
C ALA A 47 82.68 29.28 6.83
N THR A 48 81.47 29.50 6.33
CA THR A 48 81.29 29.80 4.91
C THR A 48 79.92 30.46 4.70
N GLY A 49 79.94 31.72 4.37
CA GLY A 49 79.20 32.40 3.32
C GLY A 49 77.74 32.53 3.41
N CYS A 50 77.23 33.68 3.77
CA CYS A 50 75.98 34.22 3.30
C CYS A 50 75.95 34.21 1.77
N SER A 51 75.03 33.48 1.19
CA SER A 51 74.44 33.83 -0.11
C SER A 51 72.98 34.05 0.12
N ASP A 52 72.52 35.27 -0.09
CA ASP A 52 71.10 35.63 -0.28
C ASP A 52 70.59 34.83 -1.47
N GLU A 53 69.96 33.69 -1.20
CA GLU A 53 69.02 33.08 -2.15
C GLU A 53 67.67 33.74 -1.96
N ASP A 54 67.31 34.55 -2.95
CA ASP A 54 65.95 35.01 -3.19
C ASP A 54 64.95 33.87 -2.90
N MET A 55 64.26 34.00 -1.79
CA MET A 55 62.97 33.26 -1.65
C MET A 55 62.04 33.88 -2.66
N GLN A 56 62.10 33.41 -3.90
CA GLN A 56 60.99 33.51 -4.83
C GLN A 56 59.83 32.82 -4.13
N GLN A 57 58.96 33.63 -3.55
CA GLN A 57 57.61 33.24 -3.21
C GLN A 57 57.01 32.59 -4.43
N ALA A 58 57.01 31.25 -4.47
CA ALA A 58 56.28 30.52 -5.48
C ALA A 58 54.81 30.98 -5.37
N GLU A 59 54.42 31.85 -6.27
CA GLU A 59 53.03 32.26 -6.46
C GLU A 59 52.27 30.95 -6.65
N ALA A 60 51.56 30.55 -5.60
CA ALA A 60 50.81 29.30 -5.59
C ALA A 60 49.85 29.37 -6.76
N ALA A 61 50.11 28.57 -7.78
CA ALA A 61 49.26 28.53 -8.99
C ALA A 61 47.82 28.32 -8.50
N LEU A 62 46.97 29.26 -8.83
CA LEU A 62 45.57 29.22 -8.48
C LEU A 62 44.96 27.88 -9.00
N ALA A 63 44.26 27.18 -8.13
CA ALA A 63 43.60 25.93 -8.55
C ALA A 63 42.52 26.24 -9.61
N LYS A 64 42.65 25.58 -10.75
CA LYS A 64 41.68 25.73 -11.83
C LYS A 64 40.43 24.92 -11.51
N VAL A 65 39.27 25.58 -11.50
CA VAL A 65 37.97 24.97 -11.21
C VAL A 65 36.97 25.26 -12.32
N SER A 66 36.15 24.27 -12.64
CA SER A 66 35.02 24.47 -13.54
C SER A 66 33.77 24.76 -12.74
N VAL A 67 33.09 25.85 -13.09
CA VAL A 67 31.85 26.26 -12.40
C VAL A 67 30.63 26.17 -13.29
N GLN A 68 29.50 25.83 -12.71
CA GLN A 68 28.20 25.86 -13.35
C GLN A 68 27.33 26.91 -12.66
N GLN A 69 26.76 27.82 -13.42
CA GLN A 69 25.81 28.78 -12.87
C GLN A 69 24.48 28.08 -12.60
N VAL A 70 23.97 28.23 -11.41
CA VAL A 70 22.70 27.66 -10.96
C VAL A 70 21.56 28.52 -11.46
N SER A 71 20.63 27.92 -12.18
CA SER A 71 19.38 28.55 -12.61
C SER A 71 18.18 27.65 -12.34
N PRO A 72 17.03 28.20 -11.99
CA PRO A 72 15.80 27.41 -11.89
C PRO A 72 15.48 26.76 -13.23
N GLN A 73 15.18 25.48 -13.20
CA GLN A 73 14.75 24.72 -14.37
C GLN A 73 13.32 24.22 -14.13
N ALA A 74 12.48 24.29 -15.16
CA ALA A 74 11.15 23.73 -15.10
C ALA A 74 11.26 22.19 -15.12
N MET A 75 10.90 21.54 -14.04
CA MET A 75 10.97 20.09 -13.89
C MET A 75 9.63 19.53 -13.49
N GLN A 76 9.29 18.38 -14.08
CA GLN A 76 8.18 17.57 -13.59
C GLN A 76 8.73 16.67 -12.48
N LEU A 77 8.30 16.91 -11.26
CA LEU A 77 8.66 16.07 -10.14
C LEU A 77 7.74 14.84 -10.15
N GLU A 78 8.37 13.68 -10.01
CA GLU A 78 7.69 12.40 -9.87
C GLU A 78 7.76 11.97 -8.42
N GLU A 79 6.60 11.68 -7.85
CA GLU A 79 6.51 11.11 -6.51
C GLU A 79 6.17 9.63 -6.63
N GLU A 80 7.00 8.76 -6.07
CA GLU A 80 6.84 7.31 -6.11
C GLU A 80 6.33 6.81 -4.76
N PHE A 81 5.20 6.10 -4.78
CA PHE A 81 4.56 5.54 -3.60
C PHE A 81 4.49 4.02 -3.73
N MET A 82 4.85 3.32 -2.67
CA MET A 82 4.64 1.87 -2.61
C MET A 82 3.19 1.56 -2.30
N GLY A 83 2.61 0.66 -3.11
CA GLY A 83 1.23 0.22 -2.95
C GLY A 83 1.07 -1.29 -3.04
N LYS A 84 -0.11 -1.75 -2.62
CA LYS A 84 -0.52 -3.14 -2.73
C LYS A 84 -1.80 -3.24 -3.53
N THR A 85 -1.83 -4.13 -4.51
CA THR A 85 -3.00 -4.40 -5.33
C THR A 85 -4.06 -5.16 -4.55
N GLN A 86 -5.32 -4.86 -4.84
CA GLN A 86 -6.49 -5.54 -4.30
C GLN A 86 -7.55 -5.66 -5.39
N ALA A 87 -8.27 -6.77 -5.42
CA ALA A 87 -9.41 -6.90 -6.33
C ALA A 87 -10.55 -5.94 -5.93
N VAL A 88 -11.26 -5.41 -6.91
CA VAL A 88 -12.45 -4.56 -6.69
C VAL A 88 -13.52 -5.37 -5.95
N HIS A 89 -13.76 -6.59 -6.41
CA HIS A 89 -14.68 -7.53 -5.75
C HIS A 89 -13.91 -8.81 -5.42
N SER A 90 -13.99 -9.24 -4.18
CA SER A 90 -13.47 -10.53 -3.69
C SER A 90 -14.49 -11.10 -2.73
N LEU A 91 -15.05 -12.25 -3.07
CA LEU A 91 -16.11 -12.90 -2.31
C LEU A 91 -15.78 -14.35 -2.04
N GLU A 92 -15.89 -14.76 -0.79
CA GLU A 92 -15.86 -16.15 -0.38
C GLU A 92 -17.25 -16.76 -0.62
N ILE A 93 -17.32 -17.76 -1.49
CA ILE A 93 -18.56 -18.49 -1.81
C ILE A 93 -18.80 -19.49 -0.69
N LYS A 94 -19.90 -19.29 0.06
CA LYS A 94 -20.33 -20.17 1.15
C LYS A 94 -21.73 -20.72 0.89
N PRO A 95 -21.99 -21.98 1.25
CA PRO A 95 -23.33 -22.54 1.13
C PRO A 95 -24.26 -21.95 2.20
N LYS A 96 -25.52 -21.72 1.83
CA LYS A 96 -26.59 -21.26 2.76
C LYS A 96 -27.38 -22.40 3.39
N VAL A 97 -27.26 -23.61 2.82
CA VAL A 97 -27.92 -24.83 3.29
C VAL A 97 -26.90 -25.95 3.48
N SER A 98 -27.23 -26.93 4.29
CA SER A 98 -26.36 -28.09 4.53
C SER A 98 -26.76 -29.26 3.62
N GLY A 99 -25.77 -29.92 3.03
CA GLY A 99 -25.99 -31.09 2.17
C GLY A 99 -24.71 -31.55 1.51
N TYR A 100 -24.79 -32.57 0.70
CA TYR A 100 -23.66 -33.11 -0.07
C TYR A 100 -23.51 -32.37 -1.38
N ILE A 101 -22.28 -32.05 -1.78
CA ILE A 101 -22.00 -31.51 -3.12
C ILE A 101 -22.18 -32.63 -4.12
N ILE A 102 -23.07 -32.48 -5.08
CA ILE A 102 -23.32 -33.46 -6.15
C ILE A 102 -22.71 -33.02 -7.48
N ASN A 103 -22.48 -31.71 -7.66
CA ASN A 103 -21.89 -31.19 -8.88
C ASN A 103 -21.02 -29.96 -8.57
N LYS A 104 -19.89 -29.86 -9.30
CA LYS A 104 -19.00 -28.70 -9.40
C LYS A 104 -18.91 -28.38 -10.89
N ALA A 105 -19.49 -27.25 -11.31
CA ALA A 105 -19.70 -26.92 -12.71
C ALA A 105 -18.60 -26.02 -13.31
N PHE A 106 -17.43 -25.92 -12.69
CA PHE A 106 -16.30 -25.12 -13.16
C PHE A 106 -14.98 -25.86 -12.93
N GLU A 107 -13.96 -25.46 -13.66
CA GLU A 107 -12.56 -25.86 -13.43
C GLU A 107 -11.89 -24.84 -12.50
N ASP A 108 -10.94 -25.30 -11.66
CA ASP A 108 -10.19 -24.43 -10.77
C ASP A 108 -9.38 -23.41 -11.59
N GLY A 109 -9.45 -22.14 -11.23
CA GLY A 109 -8.85 -21.04 -11.99
C GLY A 109 -9.64 -20.57 -13.20
N ALA A 110 -10.82 -21.14 -13.46
CA ALA A 110 -11.64 -20.74 -14.62
C ALA A 110 -12.27 -19.35 -14.44
N GLU A 111 -12.48 -18.69 -15.57
CA GLU A 111 -13.27 -17.47 -15.64
C GLU A 111 -14.75 -17.81 -15.75
N VAL A 112 -15.56 -17.17 -14.95
CA VAL A 112 -17.01 -17.35 -14.92
C VAL A 112 -17.74 -16.02 -15.05
N LYS A 113 -18.91 -16.05 -15.65
CA LYS A 113 -19.81 -14.89 -15.74
C LYS A 113 -20.81 -14.89 -14.60
N ALA A 114 -21.32 -13.73 -14.26
CA ALA A 114 -22.44 -13.59 -13.34
C ALA A 114 -23.60 -14.53 -13.77
N GLY A 115 -24.18 -15.25 -12.80
CA GLY A 115 -25.21 -16.23 -13.04
C GLY A 115 -24.75 -17.62 -13.50
N THR A 116 -23.42 -17.84 -13.69
CA THR A 116 -22.89 -19.20 -13.95
C THR A 116 -23.05 -20.07 -12.72
N LEU A 117 -23.57 -21.29 -12.88
CA LEU A 117 -23.64 -22.28 -11.79
C LEU A 117 -22.22 -22.68 -11.38
N LEU A 118 -21.93 -22.62 -10.08
CA LEU A 118 -20.66 -23.01 -9.51
C LEU A 118 -20.76 -24.39 -8.83
N PHE A 119 -21.68 -24.53 -7.90
CA PHE A 119 -21.89 -25.75 -7.14
C PHE A 119 -23.37 -26.11 -7.09
N GLU A 120 -23.64 -27.40 -7.00
CA GLU A 120 -24.96 -27.93 -6.73
C GLU A 120 -24.88 -28.86 -5.51
N ILE A 121 -25.69 -28.55 -4.51
CA ILE A 121 -25.90 -29.36 -3.30
C ILE A 121 -27.09 -30.26 -3.57
N ASP A 122 -27.11 -31.48 -3.05
CA ASP A 122 -28.22 -32.44 -3.24
C ASP A 122 -29.57 -31.79 -2.94
N PRO A 123 -30.40 -31.53 -3.96
CA PRO A 123 -31.70 -30.87 -3.81
C PRO A 123 -32.78 -31.79 -3.26
N THR A 124 -32.57 -33.12 -3.31
CA THR A 124 -33.61 -34.14 -3.04
C THR A 124 -34.34 -33.92 -1.70
N PRO A 125 -33.69 -33.69 -0.58
CA PRO A 125 -34.38 -33.43 0.70
C PRO A 125 -35.27 -32.17 0.66
N PHE A 126 -34.78 -31.12 -0.03
CA PHE A 126 -35.48 -29.83 -0.15
C PHE A 126 -36.68 -29.93 -1.13
N GLU A 127 -36.53 -30.69 -2.20
CA GLU A 127 -37.63 -30.96 -3.16
C GLU A 127 -38.77 -31.76 -2.49
N VAL A 128 -38.43 -32.78 -1.70
CA VAL A 128 -39.42 -33.55 -0.95
C VAL A 128 -40.19 -32.67 0.03
N GLU A 129 -39.51 -31.77 0.75
CA GLU A 129 -40.15 -30.86 1.67
C GLU A 129 -41.02 -29.81 0.97
N ALA A 130 -40.56 -29.24 -0.14
CA ALA A 130 -41.35 -28.31 -0.95
C ALA A 130 -42.62 -28.97 -1.48
N ASN A 131 -42.51 -30.19 -2.02
CA ASN A 131 -43.64 -30.96 -2.51
C ASN A 131 -44.62 -31.28 -1.39
N ARG A 132 -44.17 -31.63 -0.17
CA ARG A 132 -45.02 -31.86 1.01
C ARG A 132 -45.82 -30.59 1.36
N LEU A 133 -45.14 -29.42 1.42
CA LEU A 133 -45.78 -28.14 1.75
C LEU A 133 -46.73 -27.66 0.65
N GLN A 134 -46.42 -27.94 -0.62
CA GLN A 134 -47.33 -27.68 -1.75
C GLN A 134 -48.61 -28.44 -1.61
N ALA A 135 -48.57 -29.73 -1.19
CA ALA A 135 -49.78 -30.51 -0.91
C ALA A 135 -50.61 -29.95 0.24
N VAL A 136 -49.91 -29.46 1.33
CA VAL A 136 -50.60 -28.79 2.47
C VAL A 136 -51.28 -27.51 1.99
N LEU A 137 -50.61 -26.68 1.18
CA LEU A 137 -51.19 -25.46 0.62
C LEU A 137 -52.43 -25.79 -0.23
N ALA A 138 -52.34 -26.77 -1.11
CA ALA A 138 -53.47 -27.20 -1.92
C ALA A 138 -54.67 -27.64 -1.08
N GLN A 139 -54.45 -28.39 0.00
CA GLN A 139 -55.47 -28.76 0.96
C GLN A 139 -56.13 -27.52 1.58
N LYS A 140 -55.35 -26.55 2.07
CA LYS A 140 -55.87 -25.31 2.69
C LYS A 140 -56.61 -24.43 1.71
N GLN A 141 -56.18 -24.34 0.46
CA GLN A 141 -56.82 -23.61 -0.62
C GLN A 141 -58.18 -24.24 -1.01
N ALA A 142 -58.28 -25.59 -1.02
CA ALA A 142 -59.52 -26.29 -1.24
C ALA A 142 -60.54 -26.00 -0.12
N LEU A 143 -60.08 -26.03 1.15
CA LEU A 143 -60.90 -25.70 2.33
C LEU A 143 -61.33 -24.21 2.29
N LEU A 144 -60.45 -23.30 1.93
CA LEU A 144 -60.77 -21.88 1.77
C LEU A 144 -61.85 -21.66 0.70
N THR A 145 -61.72 -22.34 -0.45
CA THR A 145 -62.68 -22.28 -1.54
C THR A 145 -64.04 -22.79 -1.07
N MET A 146 -64.08 -23.90 -0.30
CA MET A 146 -65.33 -24.43 0.26
C MET A 146 -65.94 -23.42 1.24
N LYS A 147 -65.17 -22.84 2.18
CA LYS A 147 -65.70 -21.85 3.14
C LYS A 147 -66.15 -20.56 2.45
N ALA A 148 -65.46 -20.10 1.41
CA ALA A 148 -65.90 -18.95 0.61
C ALA A 148 -67.26 -19.18 -0.02
N LYS A 149 -67.47 -20.38 -0.63
CA LYS A 149 -68.78 -20.74 -1.20
C LYS A 149 -69.88 -20.81 -0.15
N LEU A 150 -69.52 -21.27 1.08
CA LEU A 150 -70.47 -21.35 2.18
C LEU A 150 -70.90 -19.95 2.66
N VAL A 151 -69.96 -19.04 2.89
CA VAL A 151 -70.26 -17.65 3.24
C VAL A 151 -71.10 -16.95 2.19
N ASN A 152 -70.77 -17.12 0.89
CA ASN A 152 -71.55 -16.54 -0.21
C ASN A 152 -72.99 -17.07 -0.27
N LYS A 153 -73.20 -18.36 0.02
CA LYS A 153 -74.56 -18.93 0.14
C LYS A 153 -75.29 -18.41 1.37
N ALA A 154 -74.62 -18.33 2.50
CA ALA A 154 -75.17 -17.82 3.74
C ALA A 154 -75.61 -16.35 3.62
N SER A 155 -74.81 -15.49 2.96
CA SER A 155 -75.18 -14.08 2.75
C SER A 155 -76.47 -13.95 1.94
N ALA A 156 -76.66 -14.74 0.91
CA ALA A 156 -77.89 -14.77 0.11
C ALA A 156 -79.12 -15.24 0.95
N LEU A 157 -78.90 -16.17 1.85
CA LEU A 157 -80.00 -16.65 2.76
C LEU A 157 -80.39 -15.61 3.83
N VAL A 158 -79.41 -14.82 4.31
CA VAL A 158 -79.67 -13.69 5.25
C VAL A 158 -80.54 -12.62 4.54
N GLU A 159 -80.22 -12.27 3.30
CA GLU A 159 -81.02 -11.35 2.52
C GLU A 159 -82.48 -11.81 2.34
N GLN A 160 -82.70 -13.13 2.23
CA GLN A 160 -83.99 -13.77 2.19
C GLN A 160 -84.65 -13.96 3.59
N LYS A 161 -83.98 -13.49 4.65
CA LYS A 161 -84.43 -13.67 6.05
C LYS A 161 -84.52 -15.16 6.49
N ALA A 162 -83.81 -16.05 5.82
CA ALA A 162 -83.78 -17.50 6.06
C ALA A 162 -82.65 -17.95 6.96
N LEU A 163 -81.68 -17.02 7.29
CA LEU A 163 -80.54 -17.25 8.17
C LEU A 163 -80.33 -16.07 9.11
N SER A 164 -79.77 -16.31 10.31
CA SER A 164 -79.46 -15.30 11.30
C SER A 164 -78.20 -14.54 10.88
N GLN A 165 -78.14 -13.19 11.19
CA GLN A 165 -76.96 -12.36 11.02
C GLN A 165 -75.75 -12.88 11.83
N ILE A 166 -76.02 -13.36 13.08
CA ILE A 166 -74.98 -13.92 13.95
C ILE A 166 -74.33 -15.14 13.35
N GLU A 167 -75.11 -15.99 12.65
CA GLU A 167 -74.62 -17.21 12.01
C GLU A 167 -73.78 -16.87 10.77
N LEU A 168 -74.12 -15.83 9.98
CA LEU A 168 -73.29 -15.30 8.90
C LEU A 168 -71.96 -14.77 9.45
N GLU A 169 -71.98 -14.02 10.53
CA GLU A 169 -70.78 -13.51 11.19
C GLU A 169 -69.87 -14.64 11.68
N GLN A 170 -70.41 -15.70 12.25
CA GLN A 170 -69.67 -16.89 12.62
C GLN A 170 -69.02 -17.57 11.41
N LEU A 171 -69.75 -17.79 10.32
CA LEU A 171 -69.21 -18.35 9.09
C LEU A 171 -68.11 -17.43 8.46
N GLY A 172 -68.30 -16.11 8.56
CA GLY A 172 -67.30 -15.11 8.14
C GLY A 172 -66.00 -15.18 8.97
N ALA A 173 -66.13 -15.37 10.29
CA ALA A 173 -65.02 -15.58 11.18
C ALA A 173 -64.24 -16.86 10.86
N GLU A 174 -64.96 -17.98 10.63
CA GLU A 174 -64.37 -19.25 10.19
C GLU A 174 -63.65 -19.13 8.83
N PHE A 175 -64.27 -18.43 7.88
CA PHE A 175 -63.64 -18.15 6.56
C PHE A 175 -62.35 -17.37 6.73
N ASN A 176 -62.33 -16.30 7.57
CA ASN A 176 -61.14 -15.50 7.82
C ASN A 176 -60.07 -16.34 8.52
N MET A 177 -60.41 -17.24 9.42
CA MET A 177 -59.45 -18.16 10.05
C MET A 177 -58.83 -19.09 9.01
N VAL A 178 -59.60 -19.74 8.15
CA VAL A 178 -59.07 -20.61 7.08
C VAL A 178 -58.26 -19.84 6.04
N LYS A 179 -58.63 -18.59 5.78
CA LYS A 179 -57.87 -17.70 4.90
C LYS A 179 -56.49 -17.41 5.48
N ALA A 180 -56.42 -17.15 6.78
CA ALA A 180 -55.15 -16.95 7.49
C ALA A 180 -54.28 -18.22 7.49
N GLU A 181 -54.89 -19.41 7.67
CA GLU A 181 -54.22 -20.70 7.59
C GLU A 181 -53.65 -20.98 6.17
N ALA A 182 -54.42 -20.69 5.12
CA ALA A 182 -53.97 -20.84 3.75
C ALA A 182 -52.73 -19.91 3.46
N LYS A 183 -52.79 -18.68 3.93
CA LYS A 183 -51.64 -17.73 3.84
C LYS A 183 -50.42 -18.19 4.60
N ALA A 184 -50.63 -18.80 5.77
CA ALA A 184 -49.52 -19.38 6.53
C ALA A 184 -48.87 -20.58 5.82
N ALA A 185 -49.69 -21.43 5.16
CA ALA A 185 -49.20 -22.55 4.37
C ALA A 185 -48.46 -22.09 3.12
N GLU A 186 -48.93 -21.02 2.49
CA GLU A 186 -48.23 -20.35 1.37
C GLU A 186 -46.82 -19.86 1.77
N ALA A 187 -46.74 -19.12 2.86
CA ALA A 187 -45.46 -18.64 3.40
C ALA A 187 -44.50 -19.78 3.76
N ALA A 188 -45.03 -20.90 4.29
CA ALA A 188 -44.25 -22.10 4.57
C ALA A 188 -43.67 -22.73 3.27
N LEU A 189 -44.49 -22.83 2.21
CA LEU A 189 -44.05 -23.30 0.92
C LEU A 189 -42.97 -22.37 0.33
N ASP A 190 -43.16 -21.05 0.37
CA ASP A 190 -42.20 -20.08 -0.13
C ASP A 190 -40.85 -20.23 0.53
N ASN A 191 -40.84 -20.44 1.87
CA ASN A 191 -39.60 -20.69 2.61
C ASN A 191 -38.90 -21.99 2.14
N ALA A 192 -39.64 -23.07 1.91
CA ALA A 192 -39.06 -24.31 1.42
C ALA A 192 -38.50 -24.16 0.00
N LEU A 193 -39.19 -23.44 -0.89
CA LEU A 193 -38.69 -23.13 -2.22
C LEU A 193 -37.45 -22.25 -2.20
N LEU A 194 -37.38 -21.29 -1.27
CA LEU A 194 -36.17 -20.48 -1.03
C LEU A 194 -34.99 -21.34 -0.59
N GLN A 195 -35.19 -22.28 0.34
CA GLN A 195 -34.16 -23.22 0.76
C GLN A 195 -33.72 -24.13 -0.40
N LEU A 196 -34.65 -24.61 -1.22
CA LEU A 196 -34.35 -25.35 -2.42
C LEU A 196 -33.53 -24.52 -3.42
N SER A 197 -33.82 -23.24 -3.58
CA SER A 197 -33.03 -22.35 -4.44
C SER A 197 -31.58 -22.21 -3.99
N TYR A 198 -31.32 -22.31 -2.68
CA TYR A 198 -29.97 -22.21 -2.11
C TYR A 198 -29.11 -23.47 -2.35
N THR A 199 -29.70 -24.56 -2.84
CA THR A 199 -28.92 -25.74 -3.25
C THR A 199 -28.10 -25.50 -4.50
N LYS A 200 -28.47 -24.52 -5.33
CA LYS A 200 -27.73 -24.08 -6.53
C LYS A 200 -27.03 -22.79 -6.25
N ILE A 201 -25.70 -22.82 -6.31
CA ILE A 201 -24.85 -21.69 -5.98
C ILE A 201 -24.29 -21.10 -7.26
N TYR A 202 -24.62 -19.85 -7.52
CA TYR A 202 -24.24 -19.11 -8.73
C TYR A 202 -23.21 -18.04 -8.44
N ALA A 203 -22.41 -17.69 -9.46
CA ALA A 203 -21.50 -16.55 -9.43
C ALA A 203 -22.29 -15.24 -9.38
N PRO A 204 -22.04 -14.35 -8.39
CA PRO A 204 -22.75 -13.07 -8.28
C PRO A 204 -22.22 -11.98 -9.23
N PHE A 205 -20.99 -12.10 -9.71
CA PHE A 205 -20.33 -11.19 -10.65
C PHE A 205 -19.33 -11.94 -11.53
N ASP A 206 -18.87 -11.28 -12.60
CA ASP A 206 -17.86 -11.82 -13.52
C ASP A 206 -16.49 -11.87 -12.84
N GLY A 207 -15.77 -12.99 -12.93
CA GLY A 207 -14.49 -13.11 -12.27
C GLY A 207 -13.81 -14.45 -12.45
N LEU A 208 -12.66 -14.61 -11.79
CA LEU A 208 -11.96 -15.88 -11.68
C LEU A 208 -12.34 -16.60 -10.39
N VAL A 209 -12.59 -17.88 -10.51
CA VAL A 209 -12.85 -18.77 -9.38
C VAL A 209 -11.51 -19.37 -8.93
N SER A 210 -11.21 -19.28 -7.65
CA SER A 210 -10.04 -19.96 -7.05
C SER A 210 -10.26 -21.47 -7.00
N ASP A 211 -9.23 -22.21 -6.58
CA ASP A 211 -9.34 -23.62 -6.27
C ASP A 211 -10.42 -23.91 -5.22
N SER A 212 -11.05 -25.07 -5.33
CA SER A 212 -12.04 -25.53 -4.35
C SER A 212 -11.39 -26.51 -3.39
N GLN A 213 -11.53 -26.25 -2.09
CA GLN A 213 -11.09 -27.18 -1.05
C GLN A 213 -12.08 -28.34 -0.84
N HIS A 214 -13.27 -28.28 -1.46
CA HIS A 214 -14.34 -29.25 -1.37
C HIS A 214 -14.51 -30.01 -2.68
N THR A 215 -14.66 -31.32 -2.59
CA THR A 215 -14.88 -32.21 -3.74
C THR A 215 -16.32 -32.67 -3.77
N ILE A 216 -16.74 -33.22 -4.91
CA ILE A 216 -18.03 -33.91 -5.05
C ILE A 216 -18.11 -35.02 -3.98
N GLY A 217 -19.25 -35.10 -3.29
CA GLY A 217 -19.48 -36.00 -2.17
C GLY A 217 -19.12 -35.39 -0.79
N SER A 218 -18.52 -34.21 -0.73
CA SER A 218 -18.27 -33.52 0.55
C SER A 218 -19.56 -33.02 1.18
N LEU A 219 -19.72 -33.20 2.49
CA LEU A 219 -20.77 -32.57 3.27
C LEU A 219 -20.39 -31.15 3.60
N VAL A 220 -21.23 -30.19 3.22
CA VAL A 220 -21.01 -28.74 3.43
C VAL A 220 -22.22 -28.09 4.08
N GLY A 221 -22.02 -26.90 4.63
CA GLY A 221 -23.08 -26.14 5.29
C GLY A 221 -22.63 -24.71 5.66
N PRO A 222 -23.50 -23.87 6.22
CA PRO A 222 -23.21 -22.46 6.54
C PRO A 222 -21.99 -22.26 7.45
N GLN A 223 -21.65 -23.24 8.27
CA GLN A 223 -20.50 -23.23 9.19
C GLN A 223 -19.22 -23.84 8.59
N SER A 224 -19.30 -24.40 7.39
CA SER A 224 -18.14 -24.96 6.68
C SER A 224 -17.19 -23.87 6.22
N ALA A 225 -15.95 -24.26 5.90
CA ALA A 225 -15.02 -23.40 5.18
C ALA A 225 -15.66 -22.94 3.86
N PRO A 226 -15.24 -21.81 3.28
CA PRO A 226 -15.69 -21.37 1.98
C PRO A 226 -15.49 -22.47 0.92
N LEU A 227 -16.44 -22.62 0.02
CA LEU A 227 -16.33 -23.59 -1.08
C LEU A 227 -15.21 -23.19 -2.06
N THR A 228 -15.13 -21.92 -2.36
CA THR A 228 -14.13 -21.28 -3.21
C THR A 228 -14.16 -19.76 -3.00
N ARG A 229 -13.26 -19.06 -3.66
CA ARG A 229 -13.24 -17.59 -3.72
C ARG A 229 -13.45 -17.13 -5.16
N LEU A 230 -14.30 -16.15 -5.35
CA LEU A 230 -14.52 -15.47 -6.62
C LEU A 230 -13.90 -14.08 -6.58
N ILE A 231 -13.10 -13.72 -7.56
CA ILE A 231 -12.33 -12.47 -7.63
C ILE A 231 -12.59 -11.79 -8.96
N SER A 232 -12.96 -10.52 -8.97
CA SER A 232 -13.05 -9.72 -10.20
C SER A 232 -11.66 -9.37 -10.71
N PHE A 233 -11.50 -9.32 -12.04
CA PHE A 233 -10.20 -9.14 -12.69
C PHE A 233 -10.13 -7.98 -13.69
N ASP A 234 -11.26 -7.39 -14.03
CA ASP A 234 -11.38 -6.30 -15.01
C ASP A 234 -10.69 -5.01 -14.55
N LYS A 235 -10.70 -4.77 -13.24
CA LYS A 235 -10.07 -3.63 -12.58
C LYS A 235 -9.42 -4.07 -11.29
N MET A 236 -8.35 -3.36 -10.90
CA MET A 236 -7.67 -3.55 -9.64
C MET A 236 -7.55 -2.24 -8.89
N HIS A 237 -7.79 -2.29 -7.61
CA HIS A 237 -7.44 -1.22 -6.68
C HIS A 237 -5.97 -1.34 -6.30
N VAL A 238 -5.31 -0.21 -6.18
CA VAL A 238 -4.00 -0.10 -5.54
C VAL A 238 -4.17 0.82 -4.35
N ASN A 239 -3.89 0.29 -3.16
CA ASN A 239 -3.90 1.09 -1.94
C ASN A 239 -2.48 1.57 -1.67
N ILE A 240 -2.30 2.88 -1.60
CA ILE A 240 -1.07 3.54 -1.14
C ILE A 240 -1.35 4.27 0.16
N HIS A 241 -0.30 4.50 0.93
CA HIS A 241 -0.37 5.20 2.21
C HIS A 241 0.55 6.41 2.13
N LEU A 242 -0.01 7.59 2.38
CA LEU A 242 0.69 8.86 2.39
C LEU A 242 0.76 9.39 3.81
N ASP A 243 1.90 9.89 4.22
CA ASP A 243 2.07 10.51 5.54
C ASP A 243 1.15 11.73 5.70
N GLU A 244 0.50 11.86 6.85
CA GLU A 244 -0.41 12.98 7.16
C GLU A 244 0.26 14.34 6.91
N LYS A 245 1.54 14.47 7.28
CA LYS A 245 2.31 15.69 7.08
C LYS A 245 2.42 16.07 5.61
N ASP A 246 2.70 15.10 4.74
CA ASP A 246 2.86 15.36 3.30
C ASP A 246 1.53 15.66 2.64
N TYR A 247 0.47 14.99 3.07
CA TYR A 247 -0.89 15.30 2.64
C TYR A 247 -1.31 16.72 3.04
N LEU A 248 -1.06 17.12 4.29
CA LEU A 248 -1.37 18.49 4.75
C LEU A 248 -0.55 19.55 4.00
N ASN A 249 0.74 19.30 3.75
CA ASN A 249 1.58 20.18 2.95
C ASN A 249 1.01 20.36 1.54
N THR A 250 0.56 19.28 0.91
CA THR A 250 -0.07 19.31 -0.42
C THR A 250 -1.36 20.11 -0.41
N LEU A 251 -2.25 19.89 0.57
CA LEU A 251 -3.49 20.65 0.71
C LEU A 251 -3.24 22.13 0.93
N GLN A 252 -2.24 22.50 1.75
CA GLN A 252 -1.89 23.91 2.00
C GLN A 252 -1.32 24.57 0.74
N ALA A 253 -0.48 23.87 -0.02
CA ALA A 253 0.06 24.37 -1.27
C ALA A 253 -1.06 24.63 -2.32
N MET A 254 -2.00 23.69 -2.45
CA MET A 254 -3.17 23.84 -3.34
C MET A 254 -4.08 25.00 -2.91
N ALA A 255 -4.32 25.14 -1.61
CA ALA A 255 -5.13 26.26 -1.10
C ALA A 255 -4.49 27.63 -1.37
N GLN A 256 -3.16 27.69 -1.42
CA GLN A 256 -2.42 28.94 -1.73
C GLN A 256 -2.36 29.22 -3.24
N SER A 257 -2.27 28.20 -4.08
CA SER A 257 -2.23 28.36 -5.54
C SER A 257 -3.59 28.62 -6.17
N GLY A 258 -4.69 28.32 -5.46
CA GLY A 258 -6.06 28.40 -6.00
C GLY A 258 -6.35 27.34 -7.07
N GLU A 259 -5.51 26.34 -7.20
CA GLU A 259 -5.72 25.20 -8.12
C GLU A 259 -6.78 24.27 -7.55
N GLU A 260 -7.76 23.88 -8.38
CA GLU A 260 -8.69 22.80 -8.03
C GLU A 260 -7.93 21.49 -7.92
N ILE A 261 -8.38 20.60 -7.03
CA ILE A 261 -7.85 19.24 -6.88
C ILE A 261 -8.08 18.49 -8.20
N THR A 262 -7.15 18.62 -9.13
CA THR A 262 -7.16 17.78 -10.32
C THR A 262 -6.63 16.42 -9.90
N ASN A 263 -7.38 15.34 -10.17
CA ASN A 263 -6.89 13.99 -9.99
C ASN A 263 -5.74 13.73 -10.97
N PRO A 264 -4.48 13.71 -10.52
CA PRO A 264 -3.37 13.43 -11.41
C PRO A 264 -3.51 12.01 -11.95
N ALA A 265 -3.18 11.84 -13.23
CA ALA A 265 -3.10 10.51 -13.80
C ALA A 265 -1.94 9.75 -13.13
N MET A 266 -2.29 8.64 -12.48
CA MET A 266 -1.32 7.78 -11.80
C MET A 266 -0.75 6.76 -12.78
N THR A 267 0.56 6.59 -12.79
CA THR A 267 1.24 5.52 -13.52
C THR A 267 1.69 4.45 -12.52
N LEU A 268 1.83 3.22 -13.01
CA LEU A 268 2.16 2.08 -12.18
C LEU A 268 3.36 1.35 -12.74
N LYS A 269 4.28 0.96 -11.86
CA LYS A 269 5.44 0.15 -12.14
C LYS A 269 5.33 -1.17 -11.41
N LEU A 270 5.44 -2.27 -12.14
CA LEU A 270 5.36 -3.62 -11.61
C LEU A 270 6.63 -4.01 -10.86
N ALA A 271 6.57 -5.06 -10.04
CA ALA A 271 7.71 -5.55 -9.25
C ALA A 271 8.95 -5.93 -10.09
N ASN A 272 8.77 -6.28 -11.36
CA ASN A 272 9.86 -6.57 -12.30
C ASN A 272 10.48 -5.30 -12.93
N GLY A 273 10.01 -4.11 -12.54
CA GLY A 273 10.50 -2.83 -13.05
C GLY A 273 9.84 -2.34 -14.34
N THR A 274 8.92 -3.11 -14.94
CA THR A 274 8.21 -2.67 -16.16
C THR A 274 7.11 -1.67 -15.81
N HIS A 275 6.95 -0.66 -16.67
CA HIS A 275 5.83 0.28 -16.55
C HIS A 275 4.55 -0.37 -17.06
N TYR A 276 3.48 -0.20 -16.30
CA TYR A 276 2.15 -0.63 -16.70
C TYR A 276 1.56 0.34 -17.72
N SER A 277 0.96 -0.17 -18.78
CA SER A 277 0.52 0.65 -19.93
C SER A 277 -0.73 1.49 -19.65
N HIS A 278 -1.53 1.09 -18.68
CA HIS A 278 -2.79 1.78 -18.36
C HIS A 278 -2.59 2.70 -17.17
N LYS A 279 -3.18 3.90 -17.26
CA LYS A 279 -3.17 4.88 -16.18
C LYS A 279 -4.28 4.57 -15.18
N GLY A 280 -4.02 4.87 -13.92
CA GLY A 280 -4.97 4.77 -12.84
C GLY A 280 -5.54 6.12 -12.45
N GLU A 281 -6.70 6.08 -11.81
CA GLU A 281 -7.41 7.25 -11.29
C GLU A 281 -7.59 7.10 -9.79
N VAL A 282 -7.41 8.19 -9.05
CA VAL A 282 -7.70 8.22 -7.61
C VAL A 282 -9.22 8.14 -7.44
N GLU A 283 -9.68 7.02 -6.91
CA GLU A 283 -11.11 6.78 -6.67
C GLU A 283 -11.56 7.23 -5.29
N PHE A 284 -10.69 7.07 -4.30
CA PHE A 284 -11.04 7.35 -2.93
C PHE A 284 -9.81 7.74 -2.10
N ILE A 285 -9.99 8.77 -1.28
CA ILE A 285 -9.04 9.20 -0.24
C ILE A 285 -9.74 8.98 1.09
N ASP A 286 -9.09 8.31 2.02
CA ASP A 286 -9.68 8.05 3.32
C ASP A 286 -9.91 9.37 4.08
N ASN A 287 -10.99 9.44 4.82
CA ASN A 287 -11.33 10.60 5.65
C ASN A 287 -10.82 10.46 7.10
N GLU A 288 -10.07 9.41 7.37
CA GLU A 288 -9.50 9.11 8.69
C GLU A 288 -7.99 8.83 8.53
N VAL A 289 -7.21 9.37 9.47
CA VAL A 289 -5.79 9.06 9.60
C VAL A 289 -5.63 7.77 10.41
N ASP A 290 -4.92 6.79 9.89
CA ASP A 290 -4.59 5.59 10.64
C ASP A 290 -3.68 5.95 11.84
N SER A 291 -4.25 5.85 13.04
CA SER A 291 -3.59 6.23 14.29
C SER A 291 -2.35 5.38 14.64
N ASN A 292 -2.16 4.22 13.99
CA ASN A 292 -1.02 3.35 14.26
C ASN A 292 0.24 3.81 13.54
N ASN A 293 0.08 4.42 12.37
CA ASN A 293 1.20 4.80 11.52
C ASN A 293 1.17 6.26 11.04
N GLY A 294 0.12 7.03 11.36
CA GLY A 294 0.00 8.44 10.97
C GLY A 294 -0.16 8.64 9.46
N THR A 295 -0.75 7.67 8.74
CA THR A 295 -0.93 7.74 7.29
C THR A 295 -2.38 7.83 6.88
N ILE A 296 -2.62 8.39 5.70
CA ILE A 296 -3.91 8.44 5.01
C ILE A 296 -3.85 7.48 3.84
N ARG A 297 -4.87 6.65 3.69
CA ARG A 297 -4.95 5.68 2.60
C ARG A 297 -5.60 6.31 1.37
N PHE A 298 -4.93 6.15 0.24
CA PHE A 298 -5.44 6.46 -1.08
C PHE A 298 -5.73 5.17 -1.83
N ARG A 299 -6.88 5.11 -2.47
CA ARG A 299 -7.26 4.02 -3.35
C ARG A 299 -7.25 4.53 -4.78
N ILE A 300 -6.47 3.87 -5.62
CA ILE A 300 -6.32 4.18 -7.03
C ILE A 300 -6.83 2.98 -7.81
N THR A 301 -7.68 3.21 -8.80
CA THR A 301 -8.25 2.17 -9.65
C THR A 301 -7.53 2.13 -10.98
N PHE A 302 -7.00 0.95 -11.31
CA PHE A 302 -6.35 0.66 -12.59
C PHE A 302 -7.20 -0.33 -13.40
N PRO A 303 -7.46 -0.07 -14.69
CA PRO A 303 -8.03 -1.06 -15.59
C PRO A 303 -7.04 -2.23 -15.79
N ASN A 304 -7.51 -3.45 -15.94
CA ASN A 304 -6.66 -4.65 -16.06
C ASN A 304 -7.02 -5.53 -17.25
N PRO A 305 -7.10 -4.98 -18.49
CA PRO A 305 -7.48 -5.76 -19.67
C PRO A 305 -6.47 -6.85 -19.98
N ASP A 306 -5.18 -6.61 -19.73
CA ASP A 306 -4.09 -7.55 -20.01
C ASP A 306 -3.89 -8.60 -18.90
N ARG A 307 -4.67 -8.52 -17.82
CA ARG A 307 -4.63 -9.43 -16.65
C ARG A 307 -3.25 -9.58 -16.01
N LEU A 308 -2.43 -8.53 -16.08
CA LEU A 308 -1.10 -8.51 -15.46
C LEU A 308 -1.13 -8.19 -13.98
N LEU A 309 -2.22 -7.57 -13.51
CA LEU A 309 -2.40 -7.23 -12.11
C LEU A 309 -3.16 -8.35 -11.40
N PHE A 310 -2.56 -8.87 -10.32
CA PHE A 310 -3.15 -9.86 -9.42
C PHE A 310 -3.33 -9.26 -8.03
N PRO A 311 -4.34 -9.65 -7.26
CA PRO A 311 -4.48 -9.19 -5.88
C PRO A 311 -3.28 -9.60 -5.03
N GLY A 312 -2.80 -8.67 -4.20
CA GLY A 312 -1.70 -8.93 -3.27
C GLY A 312 -0.31 -8.59 -3.80
N GLN A 313 -0.16 -8.14 -5.07
CA GLN A 313 1.13 -7.69 -5.60
C GLN A 313 1.55 -6.37 -4.96
N PHE A 314 2.87 -6.22 -4.75
CA PHE A 314 3.48 -4.93 -4.44
C PHE A 314 3.83 -4.22 -5.75
N VAL A 315 3.49 -2.96 -5.83
CA VAL A 315 3.67 -2.11 -7.01
C VAL A 315 4.10 -0.72 -6.58
N SER A 316 4.82 -0.02 -7.45
CA SER A 316 5.13 1.39 -7.25
C SER A 316 4.17 2.23 -8.09
N VAL A 317 3.48 3.16 -7.45
CA VAL A 317 2.62 4.14 -8.12
C VAL A 317 3.35 5.45 -8.19
N THR A 318 3.43 6.03 -9.38
CA THR A 318 4.06 7.32 -9.61
C THR A 318 2.99 8.35 -9.96
N SER A 319 2.98 9.44 -9.20
CA SER A 319 2.22 10.64 -9.51
C SER A 319 3.10 11.60 -10.28
N GLN A 320 2.65 12.03 -11.45
CA GLN A 320 3.31 13.10 -12.20
C GLN A 320 2.61 14.42 -11.91
N GLN A 321 3.35 15.38 -11.38
CA GLN A 321 2.82 16.73 -11.23
C GLN A 321 2.50 17.31 -12.61
N THR A 322 1.28 17.78 -12.77
CA THR A 322 0.79 18.33 -14.04
C THR A 322 1.47 19.65 -14.38
N THR A 323 1.86 20.42 -13.37
CA THR A 323 2.50 21.74 -13.52
C THR A 323 3.99 21.62 -13.24
N PRO A 324 4.88 21.97 -14.21
CA PRO A 324 6.31 21.97 -13.97
C PRO A 324 6.67 22.95 -12.85
N THR A 325 7.39 22.47 -11.85
CA THR A 325 7.89 23.31 -10.76
C THR A 325 9.27 23.86 -11.11
N GLN A 326 9.50 25.14 -10.85
CA GLN A 326 10.80 25.75 -10.98
C GLN A 326 11.71 25.28 -9.85
N ALA A 327 12.71 24.47 -10.19
CA ALA A 327 13.57 23.84 -9.19
C ALA A 327 15.05 24.09 -9.53
N ILE A 328 15.84 24.29 -8.48
CA ILE A 328 17.31 24.37 -8.60
C ILE A 328 17.87 22.97 -8.46
N VAL A 329 18.70 22.57 -9.41
CA VAL A 329 19.40 21.28 -9.37
C VAL A 329 20.90 21.47 -9.41
N VAL A 330 21.62 20.58 -8.72
CA VAL A 330 23.09 20.52 -8.72
C VAL A 330 23.58 19.12 -9.09
N PRO A 331 24.62 18.98 -9.92
CA PRO A 331 25.16 17.67 -10.24
C PRO A 331 25.66 16.93 -8.98
N GLN A 332 25.46 15.61 -8.96
CA GLN A 332 25.87 14.78 -7.82
C GLN A 332 27.34 14.91 -7.48
N ASN A 333 28.21 15.07 -8.48
CA ASN A 333 29.65 15.22 -8.29
C ASN A 333 30.07 16.56 -7.64
N ALA A 334 29.18 17.57 -7.63
CA ALA A 334 29.41 18.84 -6.97
C ALA A 334 29.08 18.81 -5.46
N VAL A 335 28.27 17.84 -5.03
CA VAL A 335 27.82 17.72 -3.65
C VAL A 335 28.89 16.99 -2.82
N GLN A 336 29.33 17.60 -1.73
CA GLN A 336 30.22 17.03 -0.74
C GLN A 336 29.48 16.85 0.59
N GLU A 337 30.03 16.01 1.47
CA GLU A 337 29.45 15.74 2.80
C GLU A 337 30.56 15.81 3.85
N ASP A 338 30.25 16.49 4.96
CA ASP A 338 31.10 16.56 6.16
C ASP A 338 30.28 16.37 7.43
N GLN A 339 30.88 16.64 8.60
CA GLN A 339 30.20 16.55 9.89
C GLN A 339 29.03 17.54 10.06
N GLY A 340 29.04 18.65 9.28
CA GLY A 340 27.98 19.67 9.28
C GLY A 340 26.82 19.36 8.34
N GLY A 341 26.99 18.36 7.44
CA GLY A 341 25.98 17.96 6.47
C GLY A 341 26.46 18.00 5.03
N ARG A 342 25.51 18.05 4.11
CA ARG A 342 25.78 18.13 2.66
C ARG A 342 25.99 19.58 2.24
N TYR A 343 27.02 19.84 1.46
CA TYR A 343 27.35 21.18 1.00
C TYR A 343 27.91 21.16 -0.44
N VAL A 344 27.91 22.31 -1.04
CA VAL A 344 28.62 22.57 -2.31
C VAL A 344 29.64 23.70 -2.11
N LEU A 345 30.65 23.71 -2.96
CA LEU A 345 31.58 24.85 -3.05
C LEU A 345 31.08 25.81 -4.12
N THR A 346 30.87 27.06 -3.73
CA THR A 346 30.50 28.17 -4.62
C THR A 346 31.64 29.15 -4.78
N VAL A 347 31.69 29.86 -5.90
CA VAL A 347 32.67 30.92 -6.16
C VAL A 347 31.94 32.25 -6.15
N ASN A 348 32.47 33.21 -5.38
CA ASN A 348 31.94 34.58 -5.34
C ASN A 348 32.56 35.46 -6.45
N GLU A 349 32.11 36.72 -6.56
CA GLU A 349 32.61 37.69 -7.56
C GLU A 349 34.13 37.99 -7.45
N THR A 350 34.73 37.70 -6.30
CA THR A 350 36.19 37.88 -6.06
C THR A 350 36.99 36.60 -6.27
N ASN A 351 36.41 35.58 -6.99
CA ASN A 351 37.01 34.27 -7.23
C ASN A 351 37.41 33.52 -5.94
N THR A 352 36.74 33.78 -4.82
CA THR A 352 36.97 33.12 -3.54
C THR A 352 35.92 32.03 -3.32
N VAL A 353 36.37 30.86 -2.89
CA VAL A 353 35.54 29.70 -2.65
C VAL A 353 34.81 29.81 -1.32
N GLN A 354 33.52 29.53 -1.31
CA GLN A 354 32.69 29.46 -0.12
C GLN A 354 31.99 28.10 -0.03
N ALA A 355 31.92 27.51 1.17
CA ALA A 355 31.12 26.33 1.39
C ALA A 355 29.68 26.74 1.75
N LYS A 356 28.69 26.23 1.04
CA LYS A 356 27.28 26.43 1.31
C LYS A 356 26.60 25.11 1.62
N TYR A 357 26.05 25.00 2.83
CA TYR A 357 25.29 23.84 3.25
C TYR A 357 23.91 23.83 2.60
N LEU A 358 23.51 22.67 2.13
CA LEU A 358 22.30 22.47 1.36
C LEU A 358 21.34 21.51 2.06
N THR A 359 20.04 21.79 1.91
CA THR A 359 19.01 20.77 2.11
C THR A 359 18.68 20.21 0.73
N LEU A 360 18.97 18.93 0.54
CA LEU A 360 18.73 18.25 -0.73
C LEU A 360 17.38 17.52 -0.66
N GLY A 361 16.61 17.60 -1.73
CA GLY A 361 15.41 16.84 -1.97
C GLY A 361 15.69 15.52 -2.71
N GLN A 362 14.75 15.11 -3.55
CA GLN A 362 14.90 13.90 -4.35
C GLN A 362 15.97 14.05 -5.44
N ARG A 363 16.44 12.90 -5.88
CA ARG A 363 17.39 12.84 -6.99
C ARG A 363 16.63 12.75 -8.32
N VAL A 364 17.01 13.60 -9.28
CA VAL A 364 16.44 13.62 -10.61
C VAL A 364 17.54 13.30 -11.62
N GLY A 365 17.55 12.08 -12.13
CA GLY A 365 18.61 11.59 -12.99
C GLY A 365 19.97 11.58 -12.28
N ASN A 366 20.94 12.40 -12.77
CA ASN A 366 22.29 12.57 -12.20
C ASN A 366 22.42 13.78 -11.26
N ASP A 367 21.33 14.53 -11.08
CA ASP A 367 21.32 15.78 -10.33
C ASP A 367 20.53 15.64 -9.04
N TRP A 368 20.88 16.45 -8.04
CA TRP A 368 20.12 16.60 -6.81
C TRP A 368 19.24 17.84 -6.84
N LEU A 369 17.97 17.70 -6.50
CA LEU A 369 17.08 18.81 -6.20
C LEU A 369 17.57 19.55 -4.96
N VAL A 370 17.72 20.87 -5.04
CA VAL A 370 18.07 21.71 -3.88
C VAL A 370 16.80 22.39 -3.39
N THR A 371 16.42 22.08 -2.14
CA THR A 371 15.25 22.69 -1.49
C THR A 371 15.62 23.96 -0.72
N GLN A 372 16.85 24.03 -0.16
CA GLN A 372 17.35 25.19 0.57
C GLN A 372 18.88 25.29 0.45
N GLY A 373 19.40 26.52 0.53
CA GLY A 373 20.84 26.79 0.64
C GLY A 373 21.51 27.39 -0.60
N LEU A 374 20.83 27.39 -1.78
CA LEU A 374 21.32 28.07 -2.99
C LEU A 374 20.27 29.05 -3.52
N THR A 375 20.79 30.10 -4.15
CA THR A 375 20.00 31.10 -4.88
C THR A 375 20.34 31.08 -6.36
N SER A 376 19.38 31.50 -7.19
CA SER A 376 19.57 31.61 -8.63
C SER A 376 20.72 32.56 -8.94
N GLY A 377 21.58 32.17 -9.90
CA GLY A 377 22.74 32.98 -10.33
C GLY A 377 24.06 32.60 -9.68
N GLU A 378 24.07 31.80 -8.62
CA GLU A 378 25.30 31.37 -7.94
C GLU A 378 26.12 30.41 -8.81
N GLN A 379 27.45 30.47 -8.67
CA GLN A 379 28.38 29.61 -9.40
C GLN A 379 28.83 28.47 -8.51
N VAL A 380 28.43 27.25 -8.84
CA VAL A 380 28.79 26.01 -8.13
C VAL A 380 29.95 25.33 -8.83
N ILE A 381 30.97 24.93 -8.07
CA ILE A 381 32.11 24.18 -8.59
C ILE A 381 31.67 22.74 -8.89
N VAL A 382 31.79 22.32 -10.15
CA VAL A 382 31.40 20.98 -10.60
C VAL A 382 32.61 20.08 -10.94
N SER A 383 33.81 20.69 -11.10
CA SER A 383 35.05 19.97 -11.34
C SER A 383 36.25 20.73 -10.76
N GLY A 384 37.34 20.02 -10.43
CA GLY A 384 38.51 20.61 -9.80
C GLY A 384 38.39 20.68 -8.25
N LEU A 385 37.45 19.95 -7.64
CA LEU A 385 37.18 19.94 -6.20
C LEU A 385 38.35 19.42 -5.34
N GLN A 386 39.28 18.65 -5.96
CA GLN A 386 40.43 18.09 -5.24
C GLN A 386 41.46 19.21 -4.97
N GLY A 387 41.68 19.49 -3.71
CA GLY A 387 42.65 20.52 -3.29
C GLY A 387 42.09 21.91 -3.09
N VAL A 388 40.79 22.12 -3.33
CA VAL A 388 40.11 23.40 -3.10
C VAL A 388 39.39 23.36 -1.73
N ARG A 389 39.60 24.41 -0.94
CA ARG A 389 38.96 24.58 0.38
C ARG A 389 38.25 25.93 0.47
N ALA A 390 37.27 26.02 1.35
CA ALA A 390 36.61 27.29 1.62
C ALA A 390 37.67 28.37 2.02
N GLY A 391 37.57 29.55 1.41
CA GLY A 391 38.53 30.66 1.60
C GLY A 391 39.67 30.68 0.57
N ALA A 392 39.85 29.65 -0.24
CA ALA A 392 40.89 29.64 -1.29
C ALA A 392 40.48 30.51 -2.50
N GLN A 393 41.46 31.17 -3.09
CA GLN A 393 41.29 31.81 -4.41
C GLN A 393 41.47 30.78 -5.51
N VAL A 394 40.64 30.86 -6.57
CA VAL A 394 40.61 29.90 -7.68
C VAL A 394 40.57 30.64 -9.03
N GLU A 395 41.07 29.98 -10.06
CA GLU A 395 40.90 30.42 -11.44
C GLU A 395 39.67 29.70 -12.03
N VAL A 396 38.66 30.48 -12.41
CA VAL A 396 37.39 29.95 -12.91
C VAL A 396 37.48 29.69 -14.40
N GLU A 397 37.33 28.44 -14.80
CA GLU A 397 37.14 28.04 -16.19
C GLU A 397 35.65 27.76 -16.45
N PRO A 398 34.99 28.38 -17.43
CA PRO A 398 33.59 28.11 -17.73
C PRO A 398 33.44 26.67 -18.23
N VAL A 399 32.38 25.98 -17.71
CA VAL A 399 32.02 24.64 -18.17
C VAL A 399 31.60 24.71 -19.65
N ILE A 400 32.40 24.15 -20.53
CA ILE A 400 31.98 23.87 -21.91
C ILE A 400 30.95 22.73 -21.78
N LYS A 401 29.66 23.04 -21.88
CA LYS A 401 28.61 21.99 -22.03
C LYS A 401 28.95 21.20 -23.32
N LEU A 402 29.60 20.05 -23.15
CA LEU A 402 29.59 19.03 -24.20
C LEU A 402 28.13 18.62 -24.37
N ALA A 403 27.55 19.04 -25.52
CA ALA A 403 26.22 18.60 -25.91
C ALA A 403 26.22 17.07 -25.93
N ASN A 404 25.47 16.49 -25.04
CA ASN A 404 25.25 15.05 -25.00
C ASN A 404 24.57 14.66 -26.31
N LYS A 405 25.32 14.05 -27.24
CA LYS A 405 24.74 13.35 -28.37
C LYS A 405 24.08 12.09 -27.83
N GLY A 406 22.73 12.10 -27.92
CA GLY A 406 21.72 11.20 -27.47
C GLY A 406 21.85 9.72 -27.77
#